data_d5b2370e4deac8a4430bb48064c86a72
#
_entry.id   d5b2370e4deac8a4430bb48064c86a72
#
_cell.length_a   1.000
_cell.length_b   1.000
_cell.length_c   1.000
_cell.angle_alpha   90.00
_cell.angle_beta   90.00
_cell.angle_gamma   90.00
#
_symmetry.space_group_name_H-M   'P 1'
#
loop_
_entity.id
_entity.type
_entity.pdbx_description
1 polymer ?
#
loop_
_entity_poly.entity_id
_entity_poly.type
_entity_poly.pdbx_seq_one_letter_code
_entity_poly.pdbx_strand_id
1 'polypeptide(L)'
;MGTTSVVLFLYLGDFMNIIHGDCLEELKKLEDNSVDAVVTDLAAGTAAEHLVCADLLLQGYVAYLTDQNAAYDIVADKDGHLIRVQVKATRAQRAIPQRASHIPAYMWHVRRRGKGGARVYGDNEYDILALVALDCKRIAYMPPEMKMQTIHIRPEGATGGKQFSDYPFNKAIEGIV
;
A
#
# COMPACT_ATOMS: atom_id res chain seq x y z
N MET A 1 -20.54 8.82 -15.64
CA MET A 1 -20.11 8.82 -14.22
C MET A 1 -20.41 7.42 -13.69
N GLY A 2 -19.36 6.60 -13.49
CA GLY A 2 -19.53 5.25 -12.98
C GLY A 2 -19.76 5.30 -11.48
N THR A 3 -20.92 4.91 -11.02
CA THR A 3 -21.21 4.68 -9.60
C THR A 3 -20.39 3.49 -9.14
N THR A 4 -19.46 3.72 -8.23
CA THR A 4 -18.70 2.64 -7.59
C THR A 4 -19.63 1.99 -6.58
N SER A 5 -20.26 0.87 -6.97
CA SER A 5 -21.04 0.06 -6.05
C SER A 5 -20.08 -0.61 -5.07
N VAL A 6 -20.25 -0.34 -3.81
CA VAL A 6 -19.46 -0.92 -2.71
C VAL A 6 -20.41 -1.73 -1.83
N VAL A 7 -19.96 -2.89 -1.38
CA VAL A 7 -20.65 -3.66 -0.34
C VAL A 7 -20.02 -3.26 1.00
N LEU A 8 -20.82 -2.66 1.86
CA LEU A 8 -20.39 -2.28 3.20
C LEU A 8 -20.86 -3.36 4.19
N PHE A 9 -19.91 -3.94 4.92
CA PHE A 9 -20.21 -4.86 6.01
C PHE A 9 -20.16 -4.10 7.33
N LEU A 10 -21.29 -4.03 8.02
CA LEU A 10 -21.39 -3.41 9.35
C LEU A 10 -21.62 -4.50 10.40
N TYR A 11 -20.77 -4.55 11.41
CA TYR A 11 -20.97 -5.33 12.60
C TYR A 11 -21.61 -4.44 13.68
N LEU A 12 -22.86 -4.70 14.00
CA LEU A 12 -23.60 -4.04 15.08
C LEU A 12 -23.94 -5.12 16.13
N GLY A 13 -23.09 -5.28 17.13
CA GLY A 13 -23.22 -6.34 18.12
C GLY A 13 -23.06 -7.74 17.49
N ASP A 14 -24.03 -8.62 17.69
CA ASP A 14 -23.99 -10.01 17.18
C ASP A 14 -24.52 -10.16 15.73
N PHE A 15 -24.89 -9.06 15.07
CA PHE A 15 -25.47 -9.10 13.74
C PHE A 15 -24.56 -8.43 12.70
N MET A 16 -24.41 -9.10 11.57
CA MET A 16 -23.75 -8.56 10.39
C MET A 16 -24.81 -8.00 9.43
N ASN A 17 -24.75 -6.70 9.17
CA ASN A 17 -25.59 -6.05 8.17
C ASN A 17 -24.78 -5.85 6.88
N ILE A 18 -25.37 -6.21 5.75
CA ILE A 18 -24.80 -6.00 4.42
C ILE A 18 -25.58 -4.91 3.74
N ILE A 19 -24.94 -3.78 3.46
CA ILE A 19 -25.54 -2.66 2.74
C ILE A 19 -24.87 -2.60 1.36
N HIS A 20 -25.71 -2.65 0.32
CA HIS A 20 -25.28 -2.54 -1.06
C HIS A 20 -25.70 -1.21 -1.65
N GLY A 21 -24.74 -0.38 -2.04
CA GLY A 21 -25.01 0.93 -2.60
C GLY A 21 -23.75 1.77 -2.86
N ASP A 22 -23.94 3.05 -3.16
CA ASP A 22 -22.83 4.00 -3.18
C ASP A 22 -22.37 4.28 -1.75
N CYS A 23 -21.09 4.01 -1.45
CA CYS A 23 -20.59 4.08 -0.09
C CYS A 23 -20.72 5.47 0.56
N LEU A 24 -20.66 6.55 -0.23
CA LEU A 24 -20.80 7.91 0.30
C LEU A 24 -22.24 8.22 0.65
N GLU A 25 -23.19 7.72 -0.13
CA GLU A 25 -24.62 7.90 0.15
C GLU A 25 -25.09 7.01 1.29
N GLU A 26 -24.61 5.77 1.38
CA GLU A 26 -24.97 4.85 2.47
C GLU A 26 -24.35 5.26 3.81
N LEU A 27 -23.10 5.74 3.82
CA LEU A 27 -22.45 6.25 5.04
C LEU A 27 -23.17 7.48 5.64
N LYS A 28 -23.77 8.34 4.82
CA LYS A 28 -24.55 9.49 5.30
C LYS A 28 -25.82 9.11 6.08
N LYS A 29 -26.32 7.87 5.90
CA LYS A 29 -27.51 7.37 6.57
C LYS A 29 -27.23 6.78 7.96
N LEU A 30 -25.95 6.63 8.30
CA LEU A 30 -25.54 6.09 9.59
C LEU A 30 -25.54 7.20 10.65
N GLU A 31 -25.92 6.85 11.86
CA GLU A 31 -25.84 7.75 13.00
C GLU A 31 -24.40 8.10 13.35
N ASP A 32 -24.16 9.29 13.87
CA ASP A 32 -22.84 9.71 14.34
C ASP A 32 -22.32 8.75 15.41
N ASN A 33 -21.05 8.36 15.29
CA ASN A 33 -20.38 7.40 16.18
C ASN A 33 -20.97 5.96 16.18
N SER A 34 -21.79 5.60 15.19
CA SER A 34 -22.34 4.25 15.06
C SER A 34 -21.36 3.23 14.45
N VAL A 35 -20.17 3.68 13.99
CA VAL A 35 -19.15 2.86 13.33
C VAL A 35 -17.81 3.00 14.01
N ASP A 36 -17.32 1.93 14.61
CA ASP A 36 -16.00 1.91 15.29
C ASP A 36 -14.82 1.84 14.30
N ALA A 37 -15.02 1.23 13.14
CA ALA A 37 -13.97 1.11 12.12
C ALA A 37 -14.55 0.99 10.71
N VAL A 38 -13.91 1.65 9.76
CA VAL A 38 -14.18 1.47 8.32
C VAL A 38 -12.99 0.75 7.70
N VAL A 39 -13.23 -0.46 7.19
CA VAL A 39 -12.23 -1.24 6.45
C VAL A 39 -12.51 -1.09 4.96
N THR A 40 -11.72 -0.26 4.31
CA THR A 40 -11.81 -0.03 2.86
C THR A 40 -10.57 -0.58 2.16
N ASP A 41 -10.78 -1.20 1.00
CA ASP A 41 -9.71 -1.58 0.06
C ASP A 41 -8.78 -2.74 0.50
N LEU A 42 -9.29 -3.66 1.32
CA LEU A 42 -8.54 -4.88 1.69
C LEU A 42 -8.05 -5.63 0.43
N ALA A 43 -8.90 -5.72 -0.60
CA ALA A 43 -8.56 -6.43 -1.83
C ALA A 43 -7.36 -5.85 -2.58
N ALA A 44 -7.20 -4.52 -2.59
CA ALA A 44 -6.06 -3.88 -3.26
C ALA A 44 -4.75 -4.07 -2.47
N GLY A 45 -4.81 -4.01 -1.14
CA GLY A 45 -3.67 -4.33 -0.27
C GLY A 45 -3.19 -5.76 -0.50
N THR A 46 -4.08 -6.72 -0.34
CA THR A 46 -3.79 -8.15 -0.53
C THR A 46 -3.28 -8.45 -1.95
N ALA A 47 -3.89 -7.87 -2.99
CA ALA A 47 -3.42 -8.03 -4.35
C ALA A 47 -1.98 -7.51 -4.54
N ALA A 48 -1.65 -6.39 -3.92
CA ALA A 48 -0.30 -5.84 -3.98
C ALA A 48 0.71 -6.72 -3.23
N GLU A 49 0.35 -7.26 -2.07
CA GLU A 49 1.18 -8.19 -1.31
C GLU A 49 1.51 -9.44 -2.13
N HIS A 50 0.51 -10.03 -2.78
CA HIS A 50 0.72 -11.18 -3.68
C HIS A 50 1.59 -10.83 -4.89
N LEU A 51 1.42 -9.61 -5.48
CA LEU A 51 2.26 -9.16 -6.59
C LEU A 51 3.73 -9.00 -6.16
N VAL A 52 3.99 -8.42 -5.00
CA VAL A 52 5.36 -8.28 -4.46
C VAL A 52 5.96 -9.63 -4.14
N CYS A 53 5.20 -10.53 -3.52
CA CYS A 53 5.66 -11.89 -3.22
C CYS A 53 6.04 -12.63 -4.52
N ALA A 54 5.20 -12.56 -5.55
CA ALA A 54 5.46 -13.16 -6.85
C ALA A 54 6.70 -12.54 -7.55
N ASP A 55 6.85 -11.22 -7.49
CA ASP A 55 7.99 -10.50 -8.07
C ASP A 55 9.31 -10.93 -7.42
N LEU A 56 9.35 -11.04 -6.08
CA LEU A 56 10.52 -11.49 -5.35
C LEU A 56 10.88 -12.96 -5.67
N LEU A 57 9.89 -13.84 -5.77
CA LEU A 57 10.09 -15.23 -6.17
C LEU A 57 10.65 -15.33 -7.60
N LEU A 58 10.16 -14.52 -8.53
CA LEU A 58 10.66 -14.46 -9.92
C LEU A 58 12.10 -13.93 -9.99
N GLN A 59 12.50 -13.08 -9.05
CA GLN A 59 13.88 -12.61 -8.91
C GLN A 59 14.81 -13.63 -8.21
N GLY A 60 14.29 -14.80 -7.78
CA GLY A 60 15.06 -15.88 -7.17
C GLY A 60 15.20 -15.79 -5.64
N TYR A 61 14.46 -14.90 -4.98
CA TYR A 61 14.36 -14.88 -3.52
C TYR A 61 13.31 -15.89 -3.04
N VAL A 62 13.45 -16.38 -1.82
CA VAL A 62 12.36 -17.10 -1.17
C VAL A 62 11.50 -16.07 -0.43
N ALA A 63 10.21 -15.98 -0.73
CA ALA A 63 9.34 -14.95 -0.18
C ALA A 63 8.05 -15.55 0.40
N TYR A 64 7.64 -15.04 1.57
CA TYR A 64 6.47 -15.48 2.31
C TYR A 64 5.61 -14.31 2.73
N LEU A 65 4.29 -14.43 2.59
CA LEU A 65 3.33 -13.53 3.21
C LEU A 65 3.33 -13.74 4.72
N THR A 66 3.23 -12.64 5.48
CA THR A 66 3.17 -12.70 6.95
C THR A 66 1.73 -12.64 7.46
N ASP A 67 1.56 -12.86 8.76
CA ASP A 67 0.30 -12.67 9.44
C ASP A 67 -0.06 -11.17 9.55
N GLN A 68 -1.35 -10.85 9.54
CA GLN A 68 -1.88 -9.47 9.62
C GLN A 68 -1.46 -8.70 10.88
N ASN A 69 -0.95 -9.37 11.91
CA ASN A 69 -0.47 -8.74 13.13
C ASN A 69 0.99 -8.25 13.01
N ALA A 70 1.74 -8.70 12.01
CA ALA A 70 3.10 -8.23 11.79
C ALA A 70 3.13 -6.75 11.38
N ALA A 71 4.28 -6.11 11.59
CA ALA A 71 4.52 -4.73 11.17
C ALA A 71 4.93 -4.63 9.69
N TYR A 72 5.09 -5.76 9.03
CA TYR A 72 5.47 -5.94 7.64
C TYR A 72 4.62 -7.03 6.99
N ASP A 73 4.50 -7.01 5.69
CA ASP A 73 3.55 -7.86 4.95
C ASP A 73 4.22 -9.09 4.34
N ILE A 74 5.54 -9.02 4.09
CA ILE A 74 6.31 -10.09 3.46
C ILE A 74 7.66 -10.24 4.16
N VAL A 75 8.15 -11.48 4.23
CA VAL A 75 9.55 -11.80 4.53
C VAL A 75 10.16 -12.34 3.25
N ALA A 76 11.27 -11.74 2.80
CA ALA A 76 12.13 -12.27 1.76
C ALA A 76 13.41 -12.85 2.40
N ASP A 77 13.78 -14.05 1.99
CA ASP A 77 15.02 -14.70 2.40
C ASP A 77 16.02 -14.64 1.25
N LYS A 78 17.20 -14.16 1.57
CA LYS A 78 18.38 -14.20 0.70
C LYS A 78 19.53 -14.84 1.43
N ASP A 79 19.85 -16.06 1.07
CA ASP A 79 21.00 -16.80 1.61
C ASP A 79 21.01 -16.87 3.16
N GLY A 80 19.83 -17.00 3.77
CA GLY A 80 19.64 -17.03 5.22
C GLY A 80 19.46 -15.64 5.87
N HIS A 81 19.50 -14.55 5.11
CA HIS A 81 19.19 -13.20 5.60
C HIS A 81 17.72 -12.87 5.37
N LEU A 82 16.99 -12.66 6.44
CA LEU A 82 15.57 -12.34 6.40
C LEU A 82 15.35 -10.83 6.26
N ILE A 83 14.69 -10.42 5.18
CA ILE A 83 14.39 -9.03 4.85
C ILE A 83 12.89 -8.82 5.02
N ARG A 84 12.50 -7.89 5.90
CA ARG A 84 11.10 -7.53 6.17
C ARG A 84 10.63 -6.49 5.17
N VAL A 85 9.59 -6.80 4.40
CA VAL A 85 9.06 -5.91 3.37
C VAL A 85 7.66 -5.44 3.74
N GLN A 86 7.47 -4.13 3.85
CA GLN A 86 6.16 -3.50 4.01
C GLN A 86 5.62 -3.10 2.64
N VAL A 87 4.38 -3.44 2.34
CA VAL A 87 3.74 -3.14 1.06
C VAL A 87 2.78 -1.96 1.18
N LYS A 88 2.80 -1.07 0.19
CA LYS A 88 1.80 -0.01 0.02
C LYS A 88 1.30 0.01 -1.41
N ALA A 89 -0.02 -0.02 -1.57
CA ALA A 89 -0.69 -0.04 -2.85
C ALA A 89 -1.29 1.32 -3.24
N THR A 90 -1.30 1.59 -4.54
CA THR A 90 -2.17 2.60 -5.14
C THR A 90 -2.81 2.03 -6.41
N ARG A 91 -4.07 2.39 -6.69
CA ARG A 91 -4.79 1.83 -7.85
C ARG A 91 -4.38 2.47 -9.16
N ALA A 92 -4.13 3.78 -9.14
CA ALA A 92 -3.84 4.55 -10.34
C ALA A 92 -3.10 5.86 -9.99
N GLN A 93 -2.54 6.47 -11.01
CA GLN A 93 -1.96 7.81 -10.90
C GLN A 93 -3.04 8.86 -10.61
N ARG A 94 -2.63 9.94 -9.95
CA ARG A 94 -3.50 11.08 -9.60
C ARG A 94 -2.86 12.37 -10.05
N ALA A 95 -3.68 13.35 -10.42
CA ALA A 95 -3.23 14.72 -10.55
C ALA A 95 -2.75 15.23 -9.17
N ILE A 96 -1.65 15.96 -9.14
CA ILE A 96 -1.12 16.60 -7.92
C ILE A 96 -1.44 18.09 -8.02
N PRO A 97 -2.49 18.57 -7.35
CA PRO A 97 -2.99 19.94 -7.52
C PRO A 97 -1.99 21.03 -7.18
N GLN A 98 -1.05 20.75 -6.24
CA GLN A 98 -0.04 21.71 -5.79
C GLN A 98 1.15 21.84 -6.75
N ARG A 99 1.21 21.06 -7.83
CA ARG A 99 2.28 21.15 -8.83
C ARG A 99 1.79 21.86 -10.08
N ALA A 100 2.42 22.96 -10.45
CA ALA A 100 2.10 23.75 -11.63
C ALA A 100 2.15 22.94 -12.95
N SER A 101 2.86 21.84 -12.97
CA SER A 101 3.02 20.98 -14.16
C SER A 101 1.85 20.02 -14.41
N HIS A 102 0.90 19.90 -13.51
CA HIS A 102 -0.25 18.96 -13.59
C HIS A 102 0.09 17.53 -14.06
N ILE A 103 1.36 17.13 -14.03
CA ILE A 103 1.79 15.79 -14.45
C ILE A 103 1.29 14.79 -13.41
N PRO A 104 0.46 13.82 -13.80
CA PRO A 104 -0.02 12.79 -12.89
C PRO A 104 1.15 12.01 -12.29
N ALA A 105 0.98 11.55 -11.04
CA ALA A 105 1.93 10.67 -10.39
C ALA A 105 1.20 9.64 -9.54
N TYR A 106 1.86 8.53 -9.29
CA TYR A 106 1.45 7.59 -8.27
C TYR A 106 1.81 8.16 -6.91
N MET A 107 0.90 8.04 -5.95
CA MET A 107 1.06 8.59 -4.62
C MET A 107 0.73 7.56 -3.55
N TRP A 108 1.61 7.41 -2.58
CA TRP A 108 1.42 6.56 -1.41
C TRP A 108 1.60 7.35 -0.12
N HIS A 109 0.70 7.10 0.83
CA HIS A 109 0.85 7.57 2.20
C HIS A 109 1.50 6.48 3.05
N VAL A 110 2.70 6.73 3.53
CA VAL A 110 3.50 5.79 4.33
C VAL A 110 3.13 5.95 5.79
N ARG A 111 1.99 5.37 6.16
CA ARG A 111 1.49 5.36 7.53
C ARG A 111 0.91 3.99 7.87
N ARG A 112 1.08 3.57 9.11
CA ARG A 112 0.38 2.41 9.67
C ARG A 112 -0.95 2.87 10.25
N ARG A 113 -2.03 2.16 9.93
CA ARG A 113 -3.35 2.37 10.51
C ARG A 113 -3.64 1.25 11.51
N GLY A 114 -4.25 1.58 12.64
CA GLY A 114 -4.65 0.65 13.68
C GLY A 114 -5.67 1.28 14.62
N LYS A 115 -6.07 0.60 15.69
CA LYS A 115 -7.07 1.07 16.67
C LYS A 115 -6.78 2.45 17.27
N GLY A 116 -5.52 2.91 17.24
CA GLY A 116 -5.11 4.26 17.71
C GLY A 116 -5.04 5.31 16.61
N GLY A 117 -5.60 5.07 15.42
CA GLY A 117 -5.52 5.99 14.28
C GLY A 117 -4.30 5.74 13.38
N ALA A 118 -3.93 6.75 12.58
CA ALA A 118 -2.79 6.67 11.67
C ALA A 118 -1.52 7.12 12.40
N ARG A 119 -0.51 6.26 12.46
CA ARG A 119 0.83 6.58 13.00
C ARG A 119 1.92 6.40 11.96
N VAL A 120 3.01 7.09 12.13
CA VAL A 120 4.24 6.86 11.37
C VAL A 120 4.85 5.54 11.81
N TYR A 121 5.46 4.80 10.88
CA TYR A 121 6.23 3.60 11.23
C TYR A 121 7.39 3.96 12.16
N GLY A 122 7.61 3.12 13.15
CA GLY A 122 8.79 3.20 14.02
C GLY A 122 10.06 2.76 13.29
N ASP A 123 11.21 3.12 13.88
CA ASP A 123 12.48 2.61 13.42
C ASP A 123 12.48 1.06 13.57
N ASN A 124 12.98 0.35 12.59
CA ASN A 124 13.07 -1.12 12.56
C ASN A 124 11.73 -1.90 12.48
N GLU A 125 10.64 -1.30 12.09
CA GLU A 125 9.39 -2.05 11.84
C GLU A 125 9.44 -2.85 10.52
N TYR A 126 10.21 -2.41 9.53
CA TYR A 126 10.49 -3.11 8.27
C TYR A 126 11.85 -2.67 7.71
N ASP A 127 12.40 -3.44 6.79
CA ASP A 127 13.68 -3.17 6.16
C ASP A 127 13.54 -2.54 4.77
N ILE A 128 12.47 -2.89 4.04
CA ILE A 128 12.17 -2.39 2.70
C ILE A 128 10.70 -1.99 2.60
N LEU A 129 10.45 -0.88 1.91
CA LEU A 129 9.11 -0.44 1.54
C LEU A 129 8.86 -0.74 0.05
N ALA A 130 7.89 -1.62 -0.24
CA ALA A 130 7.44 -1.91 -1.59
C ALA A 130 6.23 -1.05 -1.96
N LEU A 131 6.35 -0.23 -2.99
CA LEU A 131 5.33 0.68 -3.50
C LEU A 131 4.74 0.13 -4.80
N VAL A 132 3.50 -0.32 -4.76
CA VAL A 132 2.84 -1.00 -5.86
C VAL A 132 1.83 -0.09 -6.56
N ALA A 133 1.98 0.07 -7.87
CA ALA A 133 0.98 0.67 -8.76
C ALA A 133 0.20 -0.45 -9.46
N LEU A 134 -1.06 -0.66 -9.05
CA LEU A 134 -1.84 -1.84 -9.46
C LEU A 134 -2.29 -1.80 -10.92
N ASP A 135 -2.56 -0.62 -11.48
CA ASP A 135 -2.98 -0.45 -12.88
C ASP A 135 -1.90 -0.89 -13.87
N CYS A 136 -0.65 -0.60 -13.58
CA CYS A 136 0.48 -0.97 -14.43
C CYS A 136 1.33 -2.12 -13.87
N LYS A 137 0.98 -2.66 -12.68
CA LYS A 137 1.69 -3.74 -11.98
C LYS A 137 3.19 -3.46 -11.77
N ARG A 138 3.54 -2.20 -11.55
CA ARG A 138 4.92 -1.78 -11.28
C ARG A 138 5.16 -1.70 -9.78
N ILE A 139 6.37 -2.09 -9.37
CA ILE A 139 6.82 -2.09 -8.00
C ILE A 139 8.11 -1.28 -7.90
N ALA A 140 8.19 -0.41 -6.90
CA ALA A 140 9.41 0.28 -6.52
C ALA A 140 9.77 -0.12 -5.10
N TYR A 141 11.01 -0.52 -4.87
CA TYR A 141 11.53 -0.93 -3.58
C TYR A 141 12.41 0.16 -2.99
N MET A 142 12.08 0.64 -1.81
CA MET A 142 12.79 1.74 -1.15
C MET A 142 13.31 1.34 0.22
N PRO A 143 14.55 1.71 0.56
CA PRO A 143 15.07 1.51 1.91
C PRO A 143 14.34 2.41 2.93
N PRO A 144 14.31 2.07 4.23
CA PRO A 144 13.53 2.74 5.26
C PRO A 144 14.03 4.15 5.59
N GLU A 145 15.25 4.49 5.21
CA GLU A 145 15.88 5.81 5.43
C GLU A 145 15.12 6.96 4.75
N MET A 146 14.29 6.65 3.76
CA MET A 146 13.35 7.61 3.19
C MET A 146 12.14 7.80 4.11
N LYS A 147 12.32 8.44 5.28
CA LYS A 147 11.25 8.78 6.24
C LYS A 147 10.20 9.76 5.68
N MET A 148 9.76 9.55 4.46
CA MET A 148 8.77 10.39 3.80
C MET A 148 7.36 9.90 4.13
N GLN A 149 6.51 10.79 4.67
CA GLN A 149 5.11 10.46 4.93
C GLN A 149 4.27 10.29 3.66
N THR A 150 4.72 10.88 2.55
CA THR A 150 4.08 10.76 1.24
C THR A 150 5.14 10.63 0.17
N ILE A 151 5.04 9.58 -0.64
CA ILE A 151 5.97 9.30 -1.74
C ILE A 151 5.23 9.44 -3.06
N HIS A 152 5.90 10.06 -4.02
CA HIS A 152 5.39 10.20 -5.38
C HIS A 152 6.39 9.57 -6.36
N ILE A 153 5.88 8.74 -7.28
CA ILE A 153 6.63 8.19 -8.41
C ILE A 153 5.90 8.56 -9.69
N ARG A 154 6.62 9.01 -10.69
CA ARG A 154 6.05 9.34 -11.99
C ARG A 154 5.85 8.10 -12.85
N PRO A 155 4.86 8.11 -13.78
CA PRO A 155 4.76 7.04 -14.76
C PRO A 155 6.04 6.94 -15.58
N GLU A 156 6.31 5.77 -16.10
CA GLU A 156 7.44 5.52 -17.01
C GLU A 156 7.41 6.46 -18.22
N GLY A 157 8.58 6.97 -18.59
CA GLY A 157 8.72 7.92 -19.71
C GLY A 157 8.37 9.37 -19.38
N ALA A 158 7.92 9.69 -18.18
CA ALA A 158 7.73 11.08 -17.76
C ALA A 158 9.09 11.76 -17.52
N THR A 159 9.24 12.99 -17.99
CA THR A 159 10.47 13.75 -17.80
C THR A 159 10.65 14.17 -16.33
N GLY A 160 11.79 13.80 -15.75
CA GLY A 160 12.23 14.16 -14.41
C GLY A 160 11.40 13.52 -13.27
N GLY A 161 11.91 13.57 -12.05
CA GLY A 161 11.33 12.96 -10.87
C GLY A 161 11.69 11.48 -10.74
N LYS A 162 11.23 10.87 -9.67
CA LYS A 162 11.45 9.44 -9.36
C LYS A 162 10.65 8.56 -10.31
N GLN A 163 11.27 7.50 -10.81
CA GLN A 163 10.64 6.47 -11.65
C GLN A 163 10.76 5.10 -10.97
N PHE A 164 9.95 4.12 -11.38
CA PHE A 164 10.01 2.77 -10.82
C PHE A 164 11.35 2.09 -11.08
N SER A 165 11.93 2.32 -12.26
CA SER A 165 13.25 1.80 -12.64
C SER A 165 14.40 2.25 -11.75
N ASP A 166 14.25 3.34 -11.01
CA ASP A 166 15.26 3.84 -10.09
C ASP A 166 15.39 3.00 -8.81
N TYR A 167 14.38 2.17 -8.53
CA TYR A 167 14.19 1.47 -7.26
C TYR A 167 13.97 -0.04 -7.41
N PRO A 168 14.90 -0.79 -8.04
CA PRO A 168 14.84 -2.26 -8.09
C PRO A 168 15.18 -2.85 -6.71
N PHE A 169 14.71 -4.08 -6.44
CA PHE A 169 14.87 -4.71 -5.12
C PHE A 169 16.34 -4.94 -4.75
N ASN A 170 17.16 -5.42 -5.69
CA ASN A 170 18.58 -5.66 -5.46
C ASN A 170 19.33 -4.42 -4.97
N LYS A 171 19.00 -3.24 -5.50
CA LYS A 171 19.56 -1.97 -5.06
C LYS A 171 19.05 -1.56 -3.67
N ALA A 172 17.78 -1.85 -3.39
CA ALA A 172 17.17 -1.48 -2.10
C ALA A 172 17.77 -2.26 -0.91
N ILE A 173 18.30 -3.47 -1.17
CA ILE A 173 18.91 -4.32 -0.14
C ILE A 173 20.43 -4.13 -0.03
N GLU A 174 21.05 -3.27 -0.85
CA GLU A 174 22.47 -2.93 -0.70
C GLU A 174 22.73 -2.36 0.70
N GLY A 175 23.62 -3.01 1.47
CA GLY A 175 23.92 -2.63 2.84
C GLY A 175 23.05 -3.27 3.93
N ILE A 176 22.05 -4.07 3.54
CA ILE A 176 21.26 -4.91 4.46
C ILE A 176 21.82 -6.34 4.48
N VAL A 177 22.33 -6.79 3.34
CA VAL A 177 22.86 -8.15 3.09
C VAL A 177 24.28 -8.07 2.63
#